data_a0e8cf6db6a32af09fefb7b8e3837835
#
_entry.id   a0e8cf6db6a32af09fefb7b8e3837835
#
_cell.length_a   1.000
_cell.length_b   1.000
_cell.length_c   1.000
_cell.angle_alpha   90.00
_cell.angle_beta   90.00
_cell.angle_gamma   90.00
#
_symmetry.space_group_name_H-M   'P 1'
#
loop_
_entity.id
_entity.type
_entity.pdbx_description
1 polymer ?
#
loop_
_entity_poly.entity_id
_entity_poly.type
_entity_poly.pdbx_seq_one_letter_code
_entity_poly.pdbx_strand_id
1 'polypeptide(L)'
;MLNVYINGLSGKMGQTILHLCDTDHDLNVVTSKNLEKIDVVIDFSRPESTVNLLKEFEDQNIPFIIGTTGFTSAQLSVIEKIACNFPILLAFNVSRGIFTLKNSIKIFLKENKEELKCSIEEI
;
A
#
# COMPACT_ATOMS: atom_id res chain seq x y z
N MET A 1 7.92 10.85 -17.46
CA MET A 1 8.16 9.45 -17.07
C MET A 1 8.46 9.41 -15.59
N LEU A 2 7.68 8.68 -14.81
CA LEU A 2 7.87 8.51 -13.36
C LEU A 2 8.74 7.29 -13.09
N ASN A 3 9.75 7.45 -12.26
CA ASN A 3 10.60 6.36 -11.81
C ASN A 3 10.00 5.69 -10.58
N VAL A 4 9.56 4.47 -10.73
CA VAL A 4 8.87 3.68 -9.70
C VAL A 4 9.83 2.65 -9.12
N TYR A 5 10.02 2.69 -7.81
CA TYR A 5 10.72 1.61 -7.09
C TYR A 5 9.68 0.65 -6.48
N ILE A 6 9.80 -0.64 -6.77
CA ILE A 6 8.86 -1.65 -6.27
C ILE A 6 9.55 -2.48 -5.18
N ASN A 7 9.09 -2.34 -3.93
CA ASN A 7 9.48 -3.22 -2.84
C ASN A 7 8.57 -4.45 -2.82
N GLY A 8 9.15 -5.63 -2.77
CA GLY A 8 8.41 -6.88 -2.91
C GLY A 8 8.25 -7.35 -4.36
N LEU A 9 9.20 -6.98 -5.23
CA LEU A 9 9.18 -7.29 -6.67
C LEU A 9 9.06 -8.80 -6.98
N SER A 10 9.57 -9.67 -6.12
CA SER A 10 9.49 -11.14 -6.28
C SER A 10 8.11 -11.74 -5.96
N GLY A 11 7.24 -10.99 -5.31
CA GLY A 11 5.88 -11.42 -4.96
C GLY A 11 4.89 -11.29 -6.12
N LYS A 12 3.70 -11.90 -5.98
CA LYS A 12 2.64 -11.84 -7.01
C LYS A 12 2.24 -10.41 -7.36
N MET A 13 1.99 -9.57 -6.36
CA MET A 13 1.62 -8.16 -6.59
C MET A 13 2.76 -7.37 -7.21
N GLY A 14 4.00 -7.56 -6.75
CA GLY A 14 5.18 -6.93 -7.34
C GLY A 14 5.34 -7.25 -8.82
N GLN A 15 5.18 -8.51 -9.19
CA GLN A 15 5.23 -8.94 -10.60
C GLN A 15 4.07 -8.37 -11.44
N THR A 16 2.87 -8.29 -10.87
CA THR A 16 1.72 -7.68 -11.55
C THR A 16 1.96 -6.20 -11.81
N ILE A 17 2.49 -5.48 -10.82
CA ILE A 17 2.80 -4.05 -10.94
C ILE A 17 3.92 -3.84 -11.95
N LEU A 18 4.97 -4.66 -11.91
CA LEU A 18 6.04 -4.61 -12.92
C LEU A 18 5.47 -4.74 -14.33
N HIS A 19 4.63 -5.74 -14.57
CA HIS A 19 4.01 -5.95 -15.87
C HIS A 19 3.15 -4.76 -16.33
N LEU A 20 2.40 -4.14 -15.40
CA LEU A 20 1.61 -2.94 -15.70
C LEU A 20 2.52 -1.75 -16.05
N CYS A 21 3.60 -1.55 -15.31
CA CYS A 21 4.57 -0.50 -15.62
C CYS A 21 5.26 -0.71 -16.97
N ASP A 22 5.56 -1.95 -17.35
CA ASP A 22 6.17 -2.28 -18.64
C ASP A 22 5.24 -1.96 -19.84
N THR A 23 3.93 -1.91 -19.60
CA THR A 23 2.93 -1.56 -20.64
C THR A 23 2.57 -0.08 -20.68
N ASP A 24 3.04 0.69 -19.70
CA ASP A 24 2.77 2.13 -19.60
C ASP A 24 4.04 2.94 -19.90
N HIS A 25 3.99 3.74 -20.96
CA HIS A 25 5.13 4.54 -21.41
C HIS A 25 5.50 5.70 -20.48
N ASP A 26 4.63 6.05 -19.53
CA ASP A 26 4.87 7.11 -18.57
C ASP A 26 5.55 6.61 -17.27
N LEU A 27 5.71 5.29 -17.13
CA LEU A 27 6.31 4.65 -15.97
C LEU A 27 7.63 3.97 -16.32
N ASN A 28 8.59 4.08 -15.44
CA ASN A 28 9.88 3.40 -15.52
C ASN A 28 10.22 2.72 -14.21
N VAL A 29 10.39 1.40 -14.23
CA VAL A 29 10.74 0.66 -13.01
C VAL A 29 12.24 0.73 -12.79
N VAL A 30 12.63 1.26 -11.64
CA VAL A 30 14.03 1.30 -11.20
C VAL A 30 14.28 0.18 -10.20
N THR A 31 15.35 -0.57 -10.43
CA THR A 31 15.72 -1.74 -9.60
C THR A 31 16.76 -1.38 -8.54
N SER A 32 17.45 -0.26 -8.71
CA SER A 32 18.44 0.22 -7.73
C SER A 32 17.80 1.20 -6.75
N LYS A 33 18.22 1.14 -5.50
CA LYS A 33 17.84 2.13 -4.47
C LYS A 33 18.61 3.45 -4.61
N ASN A 34 18.85 3.90 -5.84
CA ASN A 34 19.42 5.22 -6.05
C ASN A 34 18.32 6.26 -5.82
N LEU A 35 18.29 6.85 -4.64
CA LEU A 35 17.25 7.74 -4.14
C LEU A 35 17.04 8.98 -5.02
N GLU A 36 18.10 9.47 -5.69
CA GLU A 36 18.00 10.62 -6.60
C GLU A 36 17.17 10.34 -7.88
N LYS A 37 16.86 9.07 -8.13
CA LYS A 37 16.15 8.62 -9.33
C LYS A 37 14.78 8.03 -9.04
N ILE A 38 14.33 8.02 -7.79
CA ILE A 38 13.04 7.43 -7.41
C ILE A 38 12.03 8.55 -7.18
N ASP A 39 10.95 8.52 -7.94
CA ASP A 39 9.85 9.47 -7.81
C ASP A 39 8.75 8.96 -6.87
N VAL A 40 8.56 7.63 -6.80
CA VAL A 40 7.56 6.99 -5.92
C VAL A 40 7.99 5.56 -5.57
N VAL A 41 7.66 5.15 -4.36
CA VAL A 41 7.83 3.76 -3.90
C VAL A 41 6.46 3.09 -3.83
N ILE A 42 6.35 1.89 -4.42
CA ILE A 42 5.20 1.00 -4.27
C ILE A 42 5.66 -0.22 -3.48
N ASP A 43 4.99 -0.50 -2.37
CA ASP A 43 5.39 -1.55 -1.44
C ASP A 43 4.29 -2.59 -1.25
N PHE A 44 4.57 -3.81 -1.70
CA PHE A 44 3.78 -5.02 -1.46
C PHE A 44 4.71 -6.13 -0.95
N SER A 45 5.34 -5.89 0.18
CA SER A 45 6.35 -6.79 0.77
C SER A 45 5.86 -7.38 2.10
N ARG A 46 6.67 -7.28 3.11
CA ARG A 46 6.39 -7.73 4.49
C ARG A 46 6.51 -6.55 5.45
N PRO A 47 5.80 -6.56 6.60
CA PRO A 47 5.82 -5.47 7.56
C PRO A 47 7.22 -4.99 7.97
N GLU A 48 8.13 -5.91 8.23
CA GLU A 48 9.51 -5.57 8.60
C GLU A 48 10.26 -4.88 7.46
N SER A 49 10.06 -5.37 6.23
CA SER A 49 10.69 -4.79 5.04
C SER A 49 10.17 -3.37 4.78
N THR A 50 8.86 -3.17 4.92
CA THR A 50 8.22 -1.84 4.80
C THR A 50 8.80 -0.86 5.80
N VAL A 51 8.83 -1.23 7.09
CA VAL A 51 9.35 -0.35 8.16
C VAL A 51 10.82 -0.01 7.95
N ASN A 52 11.63 -0.98 7.55
CA ASN A 52 13.06 -0.76 7.29
C ASN A 52 13.25 0.19 6.10
N LEU A 53 12.47 0.00 5.03
CA LEU A 53 12.56 0.86 3.85
C LEU A 53 12.12 2.29 4.14
N LEU A 54 11.04 2.47 4.91
CA LEU A 54 10.59 3.79 5.33
C LEU A 54 11.65 4.55 6.13
N LYS A 55 12.35 3.87 7.06
CA LYS A 55 13.46 4.46 7.81
C LYS A 55 14.66 4.80 6.92
N GLU A 56 14.96 3.96 5.93
CA GLU A 56 16.04 4.22 4.96
C GLU A 56 15.75 5.46 4.11
N PHE A 57 14.47 5.73 3.83
CA PHE A 57 14.01 6.82 2.95
C PHE A 57 13.47 8.04 3.72
N GLU A 58 13.55 8.05 5.04
CA GLU A 58 12.89 9.05 5.90
C GLU A 58 13.27 10.50 5.55
N ASP A 59 14.52 10.74 5.17
CA ASP A 59 15.03 12.09 4.85
C ASP A 59 14.86 12.48 3.36
N GLN A 60 14.27 11.61 2.54
CA GLN A 60 14.26 11.80 1.08
C GLN A 60 12.98 12.41 0.54
N ASN A 61 11.93 12.53 1.34
CA ASN A 61 10.62 13.07 0.94
C ASN A 61 10.01 12.37 -0.30
N ILE A 62 10.28 11.06 -0.47
CA ILE A 62 9.76 10.26 -1.58
C ILE A 62 8.40 9.68 -1.17
N PRO A 63 7.31 9.89 -1.95
CA PRO A 63 6.01 9.33 -1.65
C PRO A 63 5.99 7.80 -1.63
N PHE A 64 5.22 7.21 -0.70
CA PHE A 64 5.02 5.77 -0.59
C PHE A 64 3.57 5.38 -0.80
N ILE A 65 3.34 4.32 -1.56
CA ILE A 65 2.07 3.59 -1.65
C ILE A 65 2.29 2.21 -1.05
N ILE A 66 1.71 1.96 0.12
CA ILE A 66 1.93 0.74 0.88
C ILE A 66 0.67 -0.12 0.84
N GLY A 67 0.77 -1.26 0.15
CA GLY A 67 -0.25 -2.32 0.13
C GLY A 67 0.08 -3.51 1.03
N THR A 68 1.22 -3.51 1.69
CA THR A 68 1.62 -4.50 2.68
C THR A 68 0.61 -4.55 3.83
N THR A 69 0.24 -5.75 4.28
CA THR A 69 -0.71 -5.99 5.37
C THR A 69 -0.05 -6.71 6.53
N GLY A 70 -0.74 -6.80 7.67
CA GLY A 70 -0.27 -7.57 8.82
C GLY A 70 0.69 -6.81 9.74
N PHE A 71 0.67 -5.48 9.74
CA PHE A 71 1.46 -4.66 10.67
C PHE A 71 0.99 -4.83 12.11
N THR A 72 1.93 -4.89 13.04
CA THR A 72 1.65 -4.74 14.46
C THR A 72 1.31 -3.29 14.81
N SER A 73 0.69 -3.05 15.97
CA SER A 73 0.40 -1.70 16.45
C SER A 73 1.68 -0.85 16.60
N ALA A 74 2.79 -1.47 17.03
CA ALA A 74 4.08 -0.80 17.14
C ALA A 74 4.61 -0.35 15.76
N GLN A 75 4.48 -1.20 14.74
CA GLN A 75 4.89 -0.88 13.36
C GLN A 75 4.02 0.23 12.76
N LEU A 76 2.70 0.20 12.97
CA LEU A 76 1.80 1.26 12.54
C LEU A 76 2.16 2.61 13.20
N SER A 77 2.50 2.63 14.49
CA SER A 77 2.94 3.84 15.17
C SER A 77 4.23 4.42 14.57
N VAL A 78 5.15 3.57 14.12
CA VAL A 78 6.36 4.01 13.40
C VAL A 78 6.00 4.64 12.06
N ILE A 79 5.11 4.00 11.30
CA ILE A 79 4.65 4.50 10.00
C ILE A 79 3.95 5.86 10.16
N GLU A 80 3.08 6.02 11.16
CA GLU A 80 2.39 7.27 11.46
C GLU A 80 3.35 8.42 11.79
N LYS A 81 4.39 8.15 12.56
CA LYS A 81 5.43 9.15 12.86
C LYS A 81 6.18 9.60 11.61
N ILE A 82 6.57 8.65 10.77
CA ILE A 82 7.28 8.94 9.52
C ILE A 82 6.36 9.69 8.53
N ALA A 83 5.08 9.35 8.49
CA ALA A 83 4.09 10.01 7.63
C ALA A 83 3.87 11.49 7.94
N CYS A 84 4.36 12.01 9.06
CA CYS A 84 4.39 13.44 9.34
C CYS A 84 5.40 14.20 8.44
N ASN A 85 6.38 13.50 7.89
CA ASN A 85 7.49 14.11 7.15
C ASN A 85 7.29 14.07 5.63
N PHE A 86 6.60 13.03 5.10
CA PHE A 86 6.36 12.90 3.66
C PHE A 86 5.09 12.07 3.37
N PRO A 87 4.53 12.15 2.13
CA PRO A 87 3.26 11.49 1.80
C PRO A 87 3.35 9.97 1.85
N ILE A 88 2.50 9.34 2.67
CA ILE A 88 2.33 7.88 2.72
C ILE A 88 0.85 7.55 2.53
N LEU A 89 0.55 6.74 1.52
CA LEU A 89 -0.76 6.13 1.31
C LEU A 89 -0.74 4.68 1.80
N LEU A 90 -1.49 4.38 2.86
CA LEU A 90 -1.76 3.01 3.30
C LEU A 90 -3.00 2.47 2.58
N ALA A 91 -2.81 1.50 1.71
CA ALA A 91 -3.87 0.91 0.89
C ALA A 91 -3.98 -0.60 1.18
N PHE A 92 -4.51 -0.95 2.35
CA PHE A 92 -4.63 -2.36 2.79
C PHE A 92 -5.56 -3.18 1.90
N ASN A 93 -6.43 -2.54 1.15
CA ASN A 93 -7.35 -3.20 0.26
C ASN A 93 -7.58 -2.39 -1.01
N VAL A 94 -6.99 -2.85 -2.09
CA VAL A 94 -7.13 -2.28 -3.43
C VAL A 94 -8.11 -3.07 -4.31
N SER A 95 -8.77 -4.09 -3.75
CA SER A 95 -9.76 -4.89 -4.47
C SER A 95 -11.06 -4.11 -4.68
N ARG A 96 -11.47 -3.95 -5.94
CA ARG A 96 -12.76 -3.33 -6.31
C ARG A 96 -13.94 -4.12 -5.75
N GLY A 97 -13.87 -5.45 -5.73
CA GLY A 97 -14.92 -6.31 -5.18
C GLY A 97 -15.15 -6.09 -3.70
N ILE A 98 -14.08 -6.05 -2.91
CA ILE A 98 -14.16 -5.78 -1.46
C ILE A 98 -14.63 -4.34 -1.19
N PHE A 99 -14.19 -3.37 -1.99
CA PHE A 99 -14.66 -1.99 -1.86
C PHE A 99 -16.17 -1.90 -2.09
N THR A 100 -16.69 -2.55 -3.13
CA THR A 100 -18.12 -2.59 -3.46
C THR A 100 -18.91 -3.28 -2.35
N LEU A 101 -18.44 -4.45 -1.87
CA LEU A 101 -19.07 -5.18 -0.77
C LEU A 101 -19.13 -4.34 0.51
N LYS A 102 -18.02 -3.69 0.88
CA LYS A 102 -17.96 -2.83 2.06
C LYS A 102 -18.94 -1.67 1.99
N ASN A 103 -19.08 -1.03 0.82
CA ASN A 103 -20.05 0.03 0.62
C ASN A 103 -21.49 -0.47 0.69
N SER A 104 -21.79 -1.63 0.11
CA SER A 104 -23.12 -2.26 0.17
C SER A 104 -23.51 -2.57 1.61
N ILE A 105 -22.60 -3.12 2.41
CA ILE A 105 -22.83 -3.39 3.84
C ILE A 105 -23.10 -2.08 4.60
N LYS A 106 -22.34 -1.02 4.35
CA LYS A 106 -22.55 0.28 5.00
C LYS A 106 -23.92 0.88 4.70
N ILE A 107 -24.36 0.79 3.45
CA ILE A 107 -25.69 1.29 3.03
C ILE A 107 -26.79 0.46 3.73
N PHE A 108 -26.68 -0.87 3.70
CA PHE A 108 -27.64 -1.77 4.34
C PHE A 108 -27.78 -1.48 5.84
N LEU A 109 -26.67 -1.29 6.57
CA LEU A 109 -26.68 -1.00 8.00
C LEU A 109 -27.26 0.38 8.32
N LYS A 110 -27.13 1.37 7.40
CA LYS A 110 -27.75 2.68 7.57
C LYS A 110 -29.26 2.66 7.39
N GLU A 111 -29.73 1.83 6.48
CA GLU A 111 -31.17 1.71 6.16
C GLU A 111 -31.92 0.87 7.19
N ASN A 112 -31.24 -0.06 7.86
CA ASN A 112 -31.80 -0.93 8.88
C ASN A 112 -31.38 -0.46 10.27
N LYS A 113 -32.28 0.25 10.96
CA LYS A 113 -32.02 0.84 12.30
C LYS A 113 -32.09 -0.15 13.45
N GLU A 114 -32.31 -1.43 13.19
CA GLU A 114 -32.31 -2.47 14.23
C GLU A 114 -30.86 -2.87 14.57
N GLU A 115 -30.63 -3.33 15.80
CA GLU A 115 -29.33 -3.86 16.23
C GLU A 115 -29.01 -5.15 15.46
N LEU A 116 -28.29 -5.01 14.36
CA LEU A 116 -27.79 -6.12 13.55
C LEU A 116 -26.37 -6.46 13.99
N LYS A 117 -26.13 -7.74 14.28
CA LYS A 117 -24.77 -8.27 14.44
C LYS A 117 -24.26 -8.70 13.08
N CYS A 118 -23.10 -8.16 12.69
CA CYS A 118 -22.42 -8.57 11.47
C CYS A 118 -21.19 -9.41 11.84
N SER A 119 -21.08 -10.61 11.26
CA SER A 119 -19.89 -11.44 11.34
C SER A 119 -19.38 -11.74 9.93
N ILE A 120 -18.06 -11.84 9.78
CA ILE A 120 -17.40 -12.24 8.55
C ILE A 120 -16.71 -13.56 8.83
N GLU A 121 -17.10 -14.59 8.07
CA GLU A 121 -16.47 -15.91 8.12
C GLU A 121 -15.68 -16.11 6.83
N GLU A 122 -14.43 -16.53 6.95
CA GLU A 122 -13.60 -16.98 5.85
C GLU A 122 -13.73 -18.49 5.74
N ILE A 123 -14.14 -18.94 4.58
CA ILE A 123 -14.32 -20.37 4.29
C ILE A 123 -13.10 -20.90 3.53
#